data_2435297c9c88d83dbac433f6baa5ba61
#
_entry.id   2435297c9c88d83dbac433f6baa5ba61
#
_cell.length_a   1.000
_cell.length_b   1.000
_cell.length_c   1.000
_cell.angle_alpha   90.00
_cell.angle_beta   90.00
_cell.angle_gamma   90.00
#
_symmetry.space_group_name_H-M   'P 1'
#
loop_
_entity.id
_entity.type
_entity.pdbx_description
1 polymer ?
#
loop_
_entity_poly.entity_id
_entity_poly.type
_entity_poly.pdbx_seq_one_letter_code
_entity_poly.pdbx_strand_id
1 'polypeptide(L)'
;MTPLMNTTNDLTSENKSTQKSRRIGNVVINIGLFIAGLCVSFGIAEIFFATWESYLLKTMGVFVPVDPKYDGAAWEVDPMQAGRFVWQADGNSIVHIRSKNKKLMYELRPNAEISEIIKINSGGFRDREYPKEKPSNVFRIAVVGDSVTFGWRQRLEDTYPKKLEALLQNHNTPNTQFEVLNFGIGGYNAEQEAELLRVKVLDYHPDLILIGFCPNDGQIGFDGGLWWHFFHGPSRTVSFIRLMSIYQEYKADSLFLLRRAYRDILNISQETNIPVHICIFPMIQGDELYVTPGFIQLLEQLNLPYFSLVPLFAENDYKQLMLDTVHFTVAGHEFTAQNIYEYLVRNKIVPLSTSEIANN
;
A
#
# COMPACT_ATOMS: atom_id res chain seq x y z
N MET A 1 88.42 -5.57 43.07
CA MET A 1 87.85 -5.70 41.71
C MET A 1 86.32 -5.69 41.85
N THR A 2 85.73 -4.57 41.54
CA THR A 2 84.28 -4.35 41.58
C THR A 2 83.77 -4.50 40.18
N PRO A 3 82.69 -5.26 39.91
CA PRO A 3 82.16 -5.38 38.55
C PRO A 3 81.32 -4.13 38.16
N LEU A 4 81.64 -3.57 37.04
CA LEU A 4 80.84 -2.52 36.39
C LEU A 4 79.46 -3.12 36.00
N MET A 5 78.39 -2.59 36.63
CA MET A 5 77.04 -2.87 36.23
C MET A 5 76.71 -2.30 34.84
N ASN A 6 76.11 -3.09 34.05
CA ASN A 6 75.76 -2.88 32.65
C ASN A 6 74.50 -2.02 32.57
N THR A 7 74.67 -0.67 32.47
CA THR A 7 73.58 0.34 32.43
C THR A 7 73.00 0.58 31.02
N THR A 8 73.47 -0.18 30.03
CA THR A 8 73.04 0.06 28.63
C THR A 8 71.76 -0.66 28.22
N ASN A 9 71.26 -1.66 28.95
CA ASN A 9 70.05 -2.42 28.62
C ASN A 9 68.76 -1.75 29.07
N ASP A 10 68.80 -0.87 30.09
CA ASP A 10 67.61 -0.19 30.62
C ASP A 10 67.14 0.95 29.70
N LEU A 11 68.05 1.71 29.14
CA LEU A 11 67.76 2.85 28.27
C LEU A 11 67.14 2.44 26.92
N THR A 12 67.40 1.22 26.45
CA THR A 12 66.79 0.70 25.19
C THR A 12 65.40 0.15 25.37
N SER A 13 65.03 -0.35 26.56
CA SER A 13 63.70 -0.83 26.90
C SER A 13 62.74 0.32 27.11
N GLU A 14 63.14 1.37 27.79
CA GLU A 14 62.33 2.58 28.04
C GLU A 14 62.04 3.36 26.75
N ASN A 15 63.05 3.42 25.85
CA ASN A 15 62.87 4.08 24.55
C ASN A 15 61.91 3.30 23.62
N LYS A 16 61.90 1.97 23.67
CA LYS A 16 60.95 1.13 22.92
C LYS A 16 59.51 1.22 23.47
N SER A 17 59.35 1.30 24.80
CA SER A 17 58.01 1.44 25.43
C SER A 17 57.36 2.79 25.13
N THR A 18 58.15 3.89 25.20
CA THR A 18 57.70 5.25 24.85
C THR A 18 57.37 5.38 23.36
N GLN A 19 58.13 4.76 22.48
CA GLN A 19 57.87 4.74 21.04
C GLN A 19 56.64 3.92 20.69
N LYS A 20 56.36 2.78 21.37
CA LYS A 20 55.17 1.99 21.23
C LYS A 20 53.92 2.74 21.74
N SER A 21 54.01 3.44 22.89
CA SER A 21 52.95 4.26 23.45
C SER A 21 52.56 5.42 22.51
N ARG A 22 53.55 6.12 21.92
CA ARG A 22 53.33 7.19 20.93
C ARG A 22 52.66 6.66 19.65
N ARG A 23 53.06 5.46 19.17
CA ARG A 23 52.40 4.84 18.00
C ARG A 23 50.91 4.49 18.29
N ILE A 24 50.64 3.92 19.45
CA ILE A 24 49.25 3.63 19.86
C ILE A 24 48.44 4.94 19.98
N GLY A 25 49.00 5.95 20.61
CA GLY A 25 48.36 7.28 20.72
C GLY A 25 48.01 7.88 19.35
N ASN A 26 48.94 7.82 18.37
CA ASN A 26 48.67 8.33 17.03
C ASN A 26 47.59 7.50 16.29
N VAL A 27 47.56 6.19 16.46
CA VAL A 27 46.50 5.33 15.89
C VAL A 27 45.17 5.71 16.49
N VAL A 28 45.04 5.89 17.80
CA VAL A 28 43.80 6.29 18.47
C VAL A 28 43.34 7.69 18.00
N ILE A 29 44.27 8.64 17.87
CA ILE A 29 43.95 9.99 17.35
C ILE A 29 43.46 9.91 15.91
N ASN A 30 44.09 9.12 15.04
CA ASN A 30 43.68 8.97 13.63
C ASN A 30 42.32 8.32 13.52
N ILE A 31 42.02 7.29 14.32
CA ILE A 31 40.71 6.69 14.41
C ILE A 31 39.66 7.71 14.87
N GLY A 32 39.98 8.50 15.91
CA GLY A 32 39.12 9.56 16.41
C GLY A 32 38.80 10.61 15.34
N LEU A 33 39.83 11.08 14.61
CA LEU A 33 39.66 12.02 13.50
C LEU A 33 38.85 11.44 12.34
N PHE A 34 39.06 10.17 12.03
CA PHE A 34 38.27 9.48 11.01
C PHE A 34 36.78 9.37 11.40
N ILE A 35 36.50 8.98 12.64
CA ILE A 35 35.13 8.93 13.17
C ILE A 35 34.48 10.31 13.16
N ALA A 36 35.22 11.36 13.62
CA ALA A 36 34.74 12.74 13.59
C ALA A 36 34.42 13.19 12.16
N GLY A 37 35.28 12.88 11.19
CA GLY A 37 35.03 13.14 9.77
C GLY A 37 33.78 12.44 9.24
N LEU A 38 33.56 11.19 9.61
CA LEU A 38 32.32 10.46 9.26
C LEU A 38 31.07 11.11 9.88
N CYS A 39 31.13 11.52 11.15
CA CYS A 39 30.01 12.21 11.81
C CYS A 39 29.68 13.56 11.14
N VAL A 40 30.70 14.33 10.77
CA VAL A 40 30.53 15.61 10.05
C VAL A 40 29.91 15.36 8.67
N SER A 41 30.44 14.38 7.93
CA SER A 41 29.91 14.02 6.59
C SER A 41 28.45 13.54 6.66
N PHE A 42 28.13 12.75 7.68
CA PHE A 42 26.76 12.32 7.93
C PHE A 42 25.83 13.50 8.27
N GLY A 43 26.29 14.42 9.13
CA GLY A 43 25.53 15.65 9.46
C GLY A 43 25.27 16.52 8.24
N ILE A 44 26.26 16.68 7.35
CA ILE A 44 26.12 17.42 6.10
C ILE A 44 25.09 16.72 5.20
N ALA A 45 25.13 15.40 5.07
CA ALA A 45 24.17 14.63 4.29
C ALA A 45 22.74 14.78 4.84
N GLU A 46 22.55 14.74 6.15
CA GLU A 46 21.24 14.96 6.79
C GLU A 46 20.67 16.34 6.47
N ILE A 47 21.50 17.39 6.55
CA ILE A 47 21.09 18.77 6.22
C ILE A 47 20.75 18.88 4.73
N PHE A 48 21.58 18.27 3.86
CA PHE A 48 21.33 18.26 2.42
C PHE A 48 19.99 17.61 2.10
N PHE A 49 19.73 16.42 2.62
CA PHE A 49 18.48 15.72 2.37
C PHE A 49 17.27 16.43 2.98
N ALA A 50 17.40 17.08 4.13
CA ALA A 50 16.32 17.88 4.72
C ALA A 50 15.96 19.10 3.88
N THR A 51 16.98 19.79 3.32
CA THR A 51 16.75 20.94 2.43
C THR A 51 16.18 20.51 1.08
N TRP A 52 16.66 19.39 0.54
CA TRP A 52 16.14 18.80 -0.69
C TRP A 52 14.68 18.33 -0.53
N GLU A 53 14.33 17.70 0.59
CA GLU A 53 12.95 17.38 0.95
C GLU A 53 12.06 18.63 0.88
N SER A 54 12.47 19.71 1.58
CA SER A 54 11.72 20.96 1.59
C SER A 54 11.57 21.57 0.18
N TYR A 55 12.59 21.44 -0.65
CA TYR A 55 12.56 21.89 -2.04
C TYR A 55 11.58 21.02 -2.89
N LEU A 56 11.66 19.69 -2.78
CA LEU A 56 10.77 18.77 -3.52
C LEU A 56 9.32 18.99 -3.12
N LEU A 57 9.03 19.08 -1.84
CA LEU A 57 7.68 19.34 -1.34
C LEU A 57 7.09 20.65 -1.88
N LYS A 58 7.92 21.68 -2.05
CA LYS A 58 7.51 22.97 -2.63
C LYS A 58 7.34 22.92 -4.15
N THR A 59 8.19 22.19 -4.85
CA THR A 59 8.26 22.23 -6.33
C THR A 59 7.37 21.18 -6.99
N MET A 60 7.13 20.04 -6.34
CA MET A 60 6.29 18.98 -6.90
C MET A 60 4.79 19.21 -6.72
N GLY A 61 4.39 20.36 -6.13
CA GLY A 61 2.97 20.72 -5.98
C GLY A 61 2.17 19.78 -5.09
N VAL A 62 2.86 19.04 -4.21
CA VAL A 62 2.24 18.12 -3.24
C VAL A 62 1.43 18.90 -2.20
N PHE A 63 1.66 20.19 -2.09
CA PHE A 63 0.95 21.11 -1.20
C PHE A 63 0.26 22.22 -2.01
N VAL A 64 -0.81 21.87 -2.70
CA VAL A 64 -1.73 22.90 -3.16
C VAL A 64 -2.68 23.21 -2.00
N PRO A 65 -2.75 24.47 -1.51
CA PRO A 65 -3.80 24.85 -0.59
C PRO A 65 -5.15 24.52 -1.22
N VAL A 66 -6.02 23.82 -0.51
CA VAL A 66 -7.40 23.62 -0.95
C VAL A 66 -8.01 25.02 -1.03
N ASP A 67 -8.29 25.50 -2.24
CA ASP A 67 -9.13 26.67 -2.40
C ASP A 67 -10.54 26.26 -1.91
N PRO A 68 -11.09 26.90 -0.88
CA PRO A 68 -12.44 26.61 -0.41
C PRO A 68 -13.52 26.74 -1.49
N LYS A 69 -13.17 27.33 -2.62
CA LYS A 69 -14.00 27.47 -3.81
C LYS A 69 -14.31 26.18 -4.53
N TYR A 70 -13.52 25.11 -4.27
CA TYR A 70 -13.69 23.78 -4.89
C TYR A 70 -14.42 22.78 -3.99
N ASP A 71 -15.07 23.28 -2.94
CA ASP A 71 -15.90 22.49 -2.07
C ASP A 71 -17.10 21.93 -2.85
N GLY A 72 -17.11 20.62 -3.06
CA GLY A 72 -18.21 19.88 -3.69
C GLY A 72 -18.18 19.76 -5.23
N ALA A 73 -17.56 20.69 -5.95
CA ALA A 73 -17.52 20.69 -7.42
C ALA A 73 -16.23 20.06 -7.98
N ALA A 74 -15.32 19.59 -7.13
CA ALA A 74 -14.01 19.05 -7.53
C ALA A 74 -14.10 17.82 -8.45
N TRP A 75 -15.25 17.18 -8.54
CA TRP A 75 -15.52 16.07 -9.45
C TRP A 75 -15.92 16.52 -10.86
N GLU A 76 -16.35 17.78 -11.01
CA GLU A 76 -16.77 18.34 -12.31
C GLU A 76 -15.65 19.13 -13.02
N VAL A 77 -14.61 19.56 -12.31
CA VAL A 77 -13.69 20.64 -12.76
C VAL A 77 -12.37 20.07 -13.29
N ASP A 78 -11.96 19.10 -13.54
CA ASP A 78 -10.75 18.55 -14.19
C ASP A 78 -10.31 17.21 -13.59
N PRO A 79 -10.44 16.17 -14.38
CA PRO A 79 -10.02 14.82 -13.99
C PRO A 79 -8.56 14.72 -13.58
N MET A 80 -7.68 15.54 -14.18
CA MET A 80 -6.24 15.53 -13.91
C MET A 80 -5.88 16.28 -12.63
N GLN A 81 -6.70 17.24 -12.21
CA GLN A 81 -6.48 17.98 -10.94
C GLN A 81 -7.16 17.33 -9.75
N ALA A 82 -8.29 16.67 -9.94
CA ALA A 82 -8.98 15.89 -8.90
C ALA A 82 -8.18 14.65 -8.47
N GLY A 83 -7.22 14.17 -9.28
CA GLY A 83 -6.33 13.05 -8.95
C GLY A 83 -5.15 13.41 -8.08
N ARG A 84 -4.87 14.69 -7.86
CA ARG A 84 -3.82 15.10 -6.94
C ARG A 84 -4.38 15.07 -5.53
N PHE A 85 -3.88 14.14 -4.71
CA PHE A 85 -4.09 14.18 -3.27
C PHE A 85 -3.59 15.52 -2.74
N VAL A 86 -4.53 16.41 -2.43
CA VAL A 86 -4.18 17.72 -1.89
C VAL A 86 -3.84 17.54 -0.43
N TRP A 87 -2.56 17.43 -0.13
CA TRP A 87 -2.05 17.36 1.22
C TRP A 87 -1.86 18.76 1.78
N GLN A 88 -2.38 19.02 2.97
CA GLN A 88 -2.10 20.23 3.72
C GLN A 88 -0.68 20.18 4.30
N ALA A 89 -0.14 21.32 4.72
CA ALA A 89 1.20 21.41 5.29
C ALA A 89 1.41 20.54 6.55
N ASP A 90 0.33 20.16 7.23
CA ASP A 90 0.34 19.24 8.37
C ASP A 90 0.35 17.75 7.96
N GLY A 91 0.38 17.46 6.66
CA GLY A 91 0.34 16.11 6.13
C GLY A 91 -1.04 15.48 6.11
N ASN A 92 -2.11 16.27 6.20
CA ASN A 92 -3.49 15.82 6.09
C ASN A 92 -4.14 16.37 4.82
N SER A 93 -5.16 15.66 4.34
CA SER A 93 -6.08 16.15 3.32
C SER A 93 -7.51 16.15 3.86
N ILE A 94 -8.46 16.58 3.04
CA ILE A 94 -9.87 16.51 3.44
C ILE A 94 -10.28 15.06 3.70
N VAL A 95 -9.83 14.11 2.86
CA VAL A 95 -10.19 12.68 2.93
C VAL A 95 -9.17 11.85 3.71
N HIS A 96 -7.90 12.24 3.68
CA HIS A 96 -6.81 11.45 4.21
C HIS A 96 -6.19 12.10 5.44
N ILE A 97 -5.74 11.27 6.36
CA ILE A 97 -4.89 11.64 7.49
C ILE A 97 -3.60 10.82 7.42
N ARG A 98 -2.56 11.39 8.01
CA ARG A 98 -1.31 10.68 8.20
C ARG A 98 -1.50 9.50 9.11
N SER A 99 -1.12 8.31 8.68
CA SER A 99 -1.19 7.12 9.52
C SER A 99 -0.11 7.13 10.60
N LYS A 100 -0.45 6.63 11.77
CA LYS A 100 0.54 6.26 12.81
C LYS A 100 1.31 5.02 12.42
N ASN A 101 0.74 4.18 11.56
CA ASN A 101 1.40 3.02 10.98
C ASN A 101 2.24 3.46 9.79
N LYS A 102 3.57 3.33 9.92
CA LYS A 102 4.53 3.77 8.90
C LYS A 102 4.41 3.02 7.58
N LYS A 103 3.88 1.80 7.57
CA LYS A 103 3.69 1.03 6.34
C LYS A 103 2.46 1.49 5.57
N LEU A 104 1.39 1.89 6.26
CA LEU A 104 0.20 2.45 5.62
C LEU A 104 0.43 3.85 5.08
N MET A 105 1.26 4.65 5.76
CA MET A 105 1.61 6.03 5.46
C MET A 105 0.46 7.02 5.66
N TYR A 106 -0.67 6.80 5.07
CA TYR A 106 -1.91 7.56 5.23
C TYR A 106 -3.09 6.59 5.37
N GLU A 107 -4.17 7.11 5.90
CA GLU A 107 -5.45 6.42 6.05
C GLU A 107 -6.59 7.35 5.65
N LEU A 108 -7.76 6.81 5.38
CA LEU A 108 -8.95 7.65 5.23
C LEU A 108 -9.31 8.27 6.58
N ARG A 109 -9.66 9.56 6.55
CA ARG A 109 -10.06 10.31 7.75
C ARG A 109 -11.42 9.81 8.24
N PRO A 110 -11.52 9.24 9.45
CA PRO A 110 -12.81 8.83 9.99
C PRO A 110 -13.80 10.00 10.03
N ASN A 111 -15.05 9.72 9.67
CA ASN A 111 -16.15 10.69 9.61
C ASN A 111 -15.92 11.86 8.65
N ALA A 112 -15.02 11.72 7.69
CA ALA A 112 -14.87 12.73 6.64
C ALA A 112 -16.06 12.67 5.70
N GLU A 113 -16.60 13.84 5.37
CA GLU A 113 -17.66 14.02 4.40
C GLU A 113 -17.25 15.08 3.40
N ILE A 114 -17.17 14.69 2.11
CA ILE A 114 -16.87 15.57 1.01
C ILE A 114 -18.03 15.45 0.05
N SER A 115 -18.96 16.37 0.14
CA SER A 115 -20.21 16.29 -0.60
C SER A 115 -21.05 15.03 -0.27
N GLU A 116 -22.16 14.86 -0.96
CA GLU A 116 -23.00 13.66 -0.83
C GLU A 116 -22.37 12.40 -1.40
N ILE A 117 -21.24 12.53 -2.13
CA ILE A 117 -20.64 11.44 -2.90
C ILE A 117 -19.61 10.67 -2.08
N ILE A 118 -18.80 11.35 -1.25
CA ILE A 118 -17.76 10.70 -0.46
C ILE A 118 -18.05 10.89 1.02
N LYS A 119 -18.41 9.79 1.65
CA LYS A 119 -18.55 9.68 3.11
C LYS A 119 -17.66 8.56 3.59
N ILE A 120 -16.82 8.89 4.58
CA ILE A 120 -15.96 7.94 5.26
C ILE A 120 -16.59 7.65 6.63
N ASN A 121 -16.79 6.39 6.93
CA ASN A 121 -17.44 5.99 8.18
C ASN A 121 -16.49 6.17 9.39
N SER A 122 -17.00 5.91 10.58
CA SER A 122 -16.24 6.02 11.83
C SER A 122 -15.06 5.07 11.91
N GLY A 123 -15.08 3.94 11.18
CA GLY A 123 -13.99 2.99 11.03
C GLY A 123 -12.89 3.45 10.09
N GLY A 124 -13.08 4.58 9.37
CA GLY A 124 -12.09 5.11 8.42
C GLY A 124 -12.01 4.32 7.14
N PHE A 125 -13.16 3.94 6.55
CA PHE A 125 -13.26 3.40 5.20
C PHE A 125 -14.54 3.91 4.52
N ARG A 126 -14.58 3.88 3.20
CA ARG A 126 -15.67 4.42 2.40
C ARG A 126 -16.81 3.41 2.32
N ASP A 127 -17.67 3.43 3.34
CA ASP A 127 -18.86 2.58 3.40
C ASP A 127 -19.84 3.12 4.46
N ARG A 128 -20.99 2.47 4.60
CA ARG A 128 -21.87 2.67 5.76
C ARG A 128 -21.19 2.20 7.04
N GLU A 129 -21.79 2.49 8.18
CA GLU A 129 -21.32 1.98 9.47
C GLU A 129 -21.55 0.47 9.60
N TYR A 130 -20.57 -0.23 10.15
CA TYR A 130 -20.64 -1.65 10.47
C TYR A 130 -20.12 -1.88 11.89
N PRO A 131 -20.79 -2.71 12.68
CA PRO A 131 -20.21 -3.17 13.94
C PRO A 131 -18.98 -4.05 13.65
N LYS A 132 -17.92 -3.89 14.46
CA LYS A 132 -16.76 -4.79 14.34
C LYS A 132 -17.18 -6.23 14.61
N GLU A 133 -17.92 -6.44 15.71
CA GLU A 133 -18.51 -7.74 16.00
C GLU A 133 -19.54 -8.14 14.97
N LYS A 134 -19.28 -9.23 14.27
CA LYS A 134 -20.16 -9.73 13.21
C LYS A 134 -21.35 -10.48 13.81
N PRO A 135 -22.58 -10.15 13.41
CA PRO A 135 -23.76 -10.95 13.76
C PRO A 135 -23.65 -12.40 13.26
N SER A 136 -24.18 -13.36 14.01
CA SER A 136 -24.04 -14.80 13.71
C SER A 136 -24.71 -15.24 12.40
N ASN A 137 -25.69 -14.47 11.92
CA ASN A 137 -26.40 -14.72 10.66
C ASN A 137 -25.83 -13.95 9.47
N VAL A 138 -24.64 -13.33 9.62
CA VAL A 138 -23.99 -12.55 8.56
C VAL A 138 -22.82 -13.31 7.97
N PHE A 139 -22.76 -13.39 6.66
CA PHE A 139 -21.57 -13.73 5.89
C PHE A 139 -20.93 -12.44 5.41
N ARG A 140 -19.75 -12.14 5.90
CA ARG A 140 -19.06 -10.87 5.69
C ARG A 140 -17.90 -11.02 4.72
N ILE A 141 -17.91 -10.26 3.64
CA ILE A 141 -16.85 -10.18 2.65
C ILE A 141 -16.12 -8.85 2.84
N ALA A 142 -14.83 -8.90 3.04
CA ALA A 142 -13.98 -7.70 3.01
C ALA A 142 -13.34 -7.56 1.63
N VAL A 143 -13.55 -6.41 0.99
CA VAL A 143 -12.95 -6.09 -0.30
C VAL A 143 -11.85 -5.05 -0.08
N VAL A 144 -10.61 -5.41 -0.38
CA VAL A 144 -9.43 -4.57 -0.23
C VAL A 144 -8.86 -4.25 -1.60
N GLY A 145 -8.31 -3.06 -1.77
CA GLY A 145 -7.72 -2.61 -3.03
C GLY A 145 -7.44 -1.10 -3.01
N ASP A 146 -7.12 -0.59 -4.17
CA ASP A 146 -6.74 0.79 -4.42
C ASP A 146 -7.95 1.72 -4.75
N SER A 147 -7.73 2.69 -5.63
CA SER A 147 -8.75 3.64 -6.10
C SER A 147 -9.89 2.98 -6.89
N VAL A 148 -9.65 1.84 -7.54
CA VAL A 148 -10.69 1.09 -8.26
C VAL A 148 -11.69 0.50 -7.25
N THR A 149 -11.19 -0.09 -6.19
CA THR A 149 -12.01 -0.62 -5.07
C THR A 149 -12.69 0.50 -4.30
N PHE A 150 -11.97 1.60 -4.02
CA PHE A 150 -12.54 2.80 -3.44
C PHE A 150 -13.74 3.31 -4.23
N GLY A 151 -13.77 3.11 -5.53
CA GLY A 151 -14.79 3.59 -6.46
C GLY A 151 -14.54 5.05 -6.84
N TRP A 152 -13.35 5.32 -7.37
CA TRP A 152 -12.96 6.65 -7.82
C TRP A 152 -13.99 7.23 -8.78
N ARG A 153 -14.49 8.45 -8.49
CA ARG A 153 -15.50 9.19 -9.24
C ARG A 153 -16.87 8.51 -9.34
N GLN A 154 -17.15 7.51 -8.55
CA GLN A 154 -18.47 6.87 -8.48
C GLN A 154 -19.15 7.17 -7.16
N ARG A 155 -20.46 7.09 -7.12
CA ARG A 155 -21.22 7.04 -5.86
C ARG A 155 -20.93 5.72 -5.15
N LEU A 156 -21.11 5.65 -3.85
CA LEU A 156 -20.85 4.44 -3.08
C LEU A 156 -21.66 3.25 -3.61
N GLU A 157 -22.95 3.46 -3.85
CA GLU A 157 -23.89 2.46 -4.37
C GLU A 157 -23.53 1.95 -5.76
N ASP A 158 -22.76 2.73 -6.55
CA ASP A 158 -22.31 2.37 -7.90
C ASP A 158 -20.98 1.64 -7.92
N THR A 159 -20.32 1.49 -6.77
CA THR A 159 -19.06 0.75 -6.69
C THR A 159 -19.29 -0.76 -6.77
N TYR A 160 -18.35 -1.50 -7.36
CA TYR A 160 -18.49 -2.94 -7.50
C TYR A 160 -18.66 -3.69 -6.16
N PRO A 161 -18.07 -3.27 -5.02
CA PRO A 161 -18.34 -3.93 -3.75
C PRO A 161 -19.82 -3.80 -3.33
N LYS A 162 -20.43 -2.63 -3.54
CA LYS A 162 -21.85 -2.43 -3.16
C LYS A 162 -22.81 -3.11 -4.15
N LYS A 163 -22.48 -3.13 -5.43
CA LYS A 163 -23.24 -3.88 -6.43
C LYS A 163 -23.14 -5.39 -6.17
N LEU A 164 -21.97 -5.90 -5.79
CA LEU A 164 -21.80 -7.29 -5.36
C LEU A 164 -22.65 -7.61 -4.12
N GLU A 165 -22.69 -6.71 -3.13
CA GLU A 165 -23.55 -6.85 -1.95
C GLU A 165 -25.02 -6.95 -2.36
N ALA A 166 -25.49 -6.09 -3.26
CA ALA A 166 -26.86 -6.11 -3.75
C ALA A 166 -27.20 -7.41 -4.50
N LEU A 167 -26.29 -7.90 -5.34
CA LEU A 167 -26.46 -9.19 -6.02
C LEU A 167 -26.58 -10.36 -5.04
N LEU A 168 -25.72 -10.42 -4.03
CA LEU A 168 -25.74 -11.47 -3.00
C LEU A 168 -27.00 -11.38 -2.12
N GLN A 169 -27.48 -10.18 -1.80
CA GLN A 169 -28.70 -9.96 -1.01
C GLN A 169 -29.98 -10.35 -1.76
N ASN A 170 -30.00 -10.26 -3.10
CA ASN A 170 -31.12 -10.65 -3.93
C ASN A 170 -31.35 -12.17 -3.96
N HIS A 171 -30.38 -12.97 -3.54
CA HIS A 171 -30.55 -14.40 -3.37
C HIS A 171 -31.11 -14.70 -1.98
N ASN A 172 -32.32 -15.29 -1.96
CA ASN A 172 -33.01 -15.67 -0.74
C ASN A 172 -32.31 -16.86 -0.04
N THR A 173 -31.12 -16.60 0.52
CA THR A 173 -30.46 -17.60 1.37
C THR A 173 -31.13 -17.55 2.74
N PRO A 174 -31.93 -18.57 3.11
CA PRO A 174 -32.63 -18.56 4.38
C PRO A 174 -31.64 -18.36 5.54
N ASN A 175 -31.91 -17.34 6.37
CA ASN A 175 -31.14 -17.02 7.56
C ASN A 175 -29.69 -16.53 7.35
N THR A 176 -29.25 -16.19 6.14
CA THR A 176 -27.94 -15.59 5.90
C THR A 176 -28.10 -14.21 5.26
N GLN A 177 -27.53 -13.19 5.91
CA GLN A 177 -27.37 -11.85 5.34
C GLN A 177 -25.93 -11.69 4.83
N PHE A 178 -25.76 -10.98 3.73
CA PHE A 178 -24.44 -10.70 3.20
C PHE A 178 -24.04 -9.27 3.49
N GLU A 179 -22.81 -9.06 3.93
CA GLU A 179 -22.20 -7.76 4.04
C GLU A 179 -20.93 -7.75 3.20
N VAL A 180 -20.77 -6.75 2.34
CA VAL A 180 -19.57 -6.53 1.53
C VAL A 180 -18.98 -5.19 1.91
N LEU A 181 -17.91 -5.22 2.70
CA LEU A 181 -17.23 -4.03 3.23
C LEU A 181 -16.18 -3.55 2.25
N ASN A 182 -16.23 -2.26 1.92
CA ASN A 182 -15.29 -1.62 1.00
C ASN A 182 -14.11 -1.00 1.75
N PHE A 183 -12.96 -1.69 1.77
CA PHE A 183 -11.70 -1.21 2.33
C PHE A 183 -10.75 -0.65 1.25
N GLY A 184 -11.27 -0.22 0.11
CA GLY A 184 -10.47 0.45 -0.92
C GLY A 184 -9.91 1.79 -0.44
N ILE A 185 -8.64 2.03 -0.70
CA ILE A 185 -7.97 3.31 -0.41
C ILE A 185 -7.18 3.76 -1.63
N GLY A 186 -7.57 4.89 -2.21
CA GLY A 186 -6.93 5.39 -3.41
C GLY A 186 -5.41 5.52 -3.27
N GLY A 187 -4.65 5.01 -4.25
CA GLY A 187 -3.20 5.07 -4.30
C GLY A 187 -2.46 4.07 -3.41
N TYR A 188 -3.15 3.14 -2.75
CA TYR A 188 -2.49 2.03 -2.06
C TYR A 188 -1.87 1.09 -3.08
N ASN A 189 -0.74 0.51 -2.69
CA ASN A 189 -0.10 -0.61 -3.38
C ASN A 189 -0.31 -1.90 -2.57
N ALA A 190 0.07 -3.03 -3.15
CA ALA A 190 -0.13 -4.35 -2.53
C ALA A 190 0.49 -4.50 -1.12
N GLU A 191 1.61 -3.81 -0.80
CA GLU A 191 2.21 -3.85 0.54
C GLU A 191 1.36 -3.10 1.58
N GLN A 192 0.76 -1.97 1.17
CA GLN A 192 -0.16 -1.22 2.03
C GLN A 192 -1.47 -1.98 2.24
N GLU A 193 -1.97 -2.65 1.21
CA GLU A 193 -3.15 -3.52 1.30
C GLU A 193 -2.93 -4.69 2.25
N ALA A 194 -1.78 -5.38 2.16
CA ALA A 194 -1.41 -6.43 3.09
C ALA A 194 -1.31 -5.94 4.54
N GLU A 195 -0.78 -4.74 4.75
CA GLU A 195 -0.72 -4.14 6.08
C GLU A 195 -2.11 -3.72 6.58
N LEU A 196 -2.96 -3.17 5.69
CA LEU A 196 -4.34 -2.79 6.01
C LEU A 196 -5.15 -4.00 6.48
N LEU A 197 -4.95 -5.17 5.85
CA LEU A 197 -5.56 -6.42 6.31
C LEU A 197 -5.26 -6.67 7.78
N ARG A 198 -3.98 -6.61 8.18
CA ARG A 198 -3.55 -6.89 9.56
C ARG A 198 -4.12 -5.93 10.59
N VAL A 199 -4.10 -4.63 10.26
CA VAL A 199 -4.31 -3.59 11.28
C VAL A 199 -5.73 -3.05 11.35
N LYS A 200 -6.55 -3.41 10.35
CA LYS A 200 -7.92 -2.87 10.28
C LYS A 200 -8.96 -3.92 9.84
N VAL A 201 -8.73 -4.60 8.71
CA VAL A 201 -9.75 -5.44 8.09
C VAL A 201 -10.12 -6.63 8.96
N LEU A 202 -9.13 -7.30 9.56
CA LEU A 202 -9.37 -8.46 10.44
C LEU A 202 -10.21 -8.14 11.67
N ASP A 203 -10.21 -6.90 12.15
CA ASP A 203 -11.06 -6.45 13.27
C ASP A 203 -12.57 -6.58 12.97
N TYR A 204 -12.94 -6.68 11.70
CA TYR A 204 -14.32 -6.83 11.25
C TYR A 204 -14.75 -8.29 11.04
N HIS A 205 -13.89 -9.24 11.38
CA HIS A 205 -14.17 -10.69 11.31
C HIS A 205 -14.77 -11.16 9.97
N PRO A 206 -14.12 -10.90 8.82
CA PRO A 206 -14.62 -11.34 7.52
C PRO A 206 -14.58 -12.87 7.40
N ASP A 207 -15.52 -13.43 6.64
CA ASP A 207 -15.54 -14.84 6.24
C ASP A 207 -14.79 -15.08 4.92
N LEU A 208 -14.61 -14.01 4.15
CA LEU A 208 -13.92 -14.02 2.86
C LEU A 208 -13.23 -12.67 2.66
N ILE A 209 -12.02 -12.70 2.13
CA ILE A 209 -11.29 -11.52 1.69
C ILE A 209 -11.16 -11.56 0.16
N LEU A 210 -11.56 -10.47 -0.51
CA LEU A 210 -11.31 -10.23 -1.92
C LEU A 210 -10.28 -9.13 -2.06
N ILE A 211 -9.20 -9.39 -2.79
CA ILE A 211 -8.21 -8.37 -3.14
C ILE A 211 -8.47 -7.94 -4.57
N GLY A 212 -8.76 -6.67 -4.78
CA GLY A 212 -8.92 -6.08 -6.09
C GLY A 212 -7.57 -5.60 -6.62
N PHE A 213 -6.83 -6.48 -7.29
CA PHE A 213 -5.52 -6.15 -7.86
C PHE A 213 -5.64 -5.32 -9.13
N CYS A 214 -4.96 -4.19 -9.15
CA CYS A 214 -4.72 -3.38 -10.33
C CYS A 214 -3.21 -3.35 -10.66
N PRO A 215 -2.80 -3.29 -11.95
CA PRO A 215 -1.37 -3.31 -12.31
C PRO A 215 -0.51 -2.22 -11.66
N ASN A 216 -1.08 -1.09 -11.23
CA ASN A 216 -0.38 -0.04 -10.48
C ASN A 216 0.01 -0.47 -9.05
N ASP A 217 -0.61 -1.51 -8.46
CA ASP A 217 -0.28 -2.01 -7.12
C ASP A 217 1.15 -2.57 -7.02
N GLY A 218 1.71 -2.99 -8.15
CA GLY A 218 3.10 -3.44 -8.26
C GLY A 218 4.12 -2.32 -8.43
N GLN A 219 3.66 -1.09 -8.61
CA GLN A 219 4.57 0.03 -8.83
C GLN A 219 5.13 0.52 -7.49
N ILE A 220 6.39 0.96 -7.54
CA ILE A 220 6.94 1.80 -6.49
C ILE A 220 6.16 3.12 -6.60
N GLY A 221 5.12 3.25 -5.80
CA GLY A 221 4.22 4.38 -5.90
C GLY A 221 4.96 5.70 -5.78
N PHE A 222 4.86 6.53 -6.81
CA PHE A 222 5.27 7.92 -6.75
C PHE A 222 4.48 8.68 -5.69
N ASP A 223 3.31 8.15 -5.33
CA ASP A 223 2.36 8.80 -4.43
C ASP A 223 2.63 8.58 -2.95
N GLY A 224 3.73 7.91 -2.59
CA GLY A 224 4.09 7.90 -1.20
C GLY A 224 4.95 6.74 -0.69
N GLY A 225 4.88 5.53 -1.26
CA GLY A 225 5.47 4.35 -0.63
C GLY A 225 6.95 4.48 -0.29
N LEU A 226 7.79 4.68 -1.27
CA LEU A 226 9.23 4.77 -1.08
C LEU A 226 9.67 6.14 -0.57
N TRP A 227 9.07 7.23 -1.09
CA TRP A 227 9.38 8.60 -0.70
C TRP A 227 8.96 8.91 0.73
N TRP A 228 7.86 8.31 1.20
CA TRP A 228 7.45 8.43 2.59
C TRP A 228 8.47 7.86 3.57
N HIS A 229 9.02 6.69 3.29
CA HIS A 229 10.08 6.11 4.12
C HIS A 229 11.32 7.00 4.15
N PHE A 230 11.60 7.69 3.05
CA PHE A 230 12.66 8.68 2.97
C PHE A 230 12.40 9.88 3.89
N PHE A 231 11.19 10.44 3.83
CA PHE A 231 10.87 11.68 4.55
C PHE A 231 10.56 11.47 6.04
N HIS A 232 10.20 10.27 6.48
CA HIS A 232 9.72 10.00 7.85
C HIS A 232 10.56 9.01 8.63
N GLY A 233 11.71 8.61 8.10
CA GLY A 233 12.70 7.81 8.83
C GLY A 233 13.39 8.64 9.94
N PRO A 234 13.99 7.98 10.94
CA PRO A 234 14.74 8.65 12.00
C PRO A 234 15.98 9.38 11.47
N SER A 235 16.47 8.99 10.30
CA SER A 235 17.59 9.60 9.57
C SER A 235 17.28 9.56 8.08
N ARG A 236 17.39 10.72 7.41
CA ARG A 236 17.15 10.85 5.98
C ARG A 236 18.21 10.12 5.17
N THR A 237 19.44 10.15 5.63
CA THR A 237 20.56 9.44 4.99
C THR A 237 20.34 7.94 5.01
N VAL A 238 19.97 7.37 6.17
CA VAL A 238 19.67 5.93 6.29
C VAL A 238 18.44 5.56 5.45
N SER A 239 17.42 6.41 5.47
CA SER A 239 16.21 6.21 4.68
C SER A 239 16.50 6.24 3.17
N PHE A 240 17.38 7.14 2.72
CA PHE A 240 17.83 7.21 1.32
C PHE A 240 18.60 5.95 0.90
N ILE A 241 19.54 5.47 1.73
CA ILE A 241 20.28 4.23 1.45
C ILE A 241 19.32 3.05 1.33
N ARG A 242 18.35 2.95 2.24
CA ARG A 242 17.31 1.92 2.18
C ARG A 242 16.43 2.03 0.93
N LEU A 243 16.03 3.24 0.57
CA LEU A 243 15.31 3.54 -0.66
C LEU A 243 16.08 3.04 -1.89
N MET A 244 17.36 3.37 -1.97
CA MET A 244 18.21 2.95 -3.08
C MET A 244 18.39 1.42 -3.14
N SER A 245 18.49 0.75 -1.99
CA SER A 245 18.52 -0.71 -1.92
C SER A 245 17.24 -1.34 -2.49
N ILE A 246 16.08 -0.88 -2.02
CA ILE A 246 14.77 -1.35 -2.51
C ILE A 246 14.62 -1.07 -4.02
N TYR A 247 15.06 0.09 -4.49
CA TYR A 247 15.03 0.44 -5.91
C TYR A 247 15.90 -0.48 -6.77
N GLN A 248 17.07 -0.89 -6.28
CA GLN A 248 17.91 -1.86 -6.98
C GLN A 248 17.27 -3.25 -7.04
N GLU A 249 16.64 -3.69 -5.95
CA GLU A 249 15.91 -4.96 -5.92
C GLU A 249 14.71 -4.93 -6.88
N TYR A 250 13.96 -3.83 -6.91
CA TYR A 250 12.86 -3.63 -7.86
C TYR A 250 13.33 -3.62 -9.32
N LYS A 251 14.49 -3.00 -9.62
CA LYS A 251 15.07 -3.06 -10.97
C LYS A 251 15.48 -4.46 -11.39
N ALA A 252 15.93 -5.28 -10.44
CA ALA A 252 16.32 -6.66 -10.69
C ALA A 252 15.11 -7.61 -10.84
N ASP A 253 14.03 -7.35 -10.09
CA ASP A 253 12.78 -8.13 -10.13
C ASP A 253 11.58 -7.19 -10.05
N SER A 254 10.91 -6.96 -11.18
CA SER A 254 9.72 -6.10 -11.25
C SER A 254 8.54 -6.61 -10.40
N LEU A 255 8.55 -7.88 -10.02
CA LEU A 255 7.56 -8.49 -9.13
C LEU A 255 7.98 -8.51 -7.65
N PHE A 256 9.13 -7.93 -7.30
CA PHE A 256 9.69 -8.00 -5.95
C PHE A 256 8.69 -7.53 -4.87
N LEU A 257 8.06 -6.38 -5.07
CA LEU A 257 7.07 -5.82 -4.14
C LEU A 257 5.81 -6.70 -4.07
N LEU A 258 5.30 -7.13 -5.23
CA LEU A 258 4.13 -8.02 -5.30
C LEU A 258 4.44 -9.36 -4.62
N ARG A 259 5.60 -9.93 -4.85
CA ARG A 259 6.02 -11.19 -4.22
C ARG A 259 6.04 -11.11 -2.70
N ARG A 260 6.50 -9.98 -2.16
CA ARG A 260 6.48 -9.72 -0.70
C ARG A 260 5.06 -9.58 -0.18
N ALA A 261 4.27 -8.70 -0.79
CA ALA A 261 2.92 -8.41 -0.36
C ALA A 261 2.01 -9.66 -0.41
N TYR A 262 2.05 -10.41 -1.52
CA TYR A 262 1.20 -11.58 -1.68
C TYR A 262 1.64 -12.78 -0.83
N ARG A 263 2.93 -12.88 -0.45
CA ARG A 263 3.35 -13.81 0.62
C ARG A 263 2.79 -13.41 1.98
N ASP A 264 2.79 -12.12 2.30
CA ASP A 264 2.20 -11.62 3.54
C ASP A 264 0.68 -11.86 3.57
N ILE A 265 -0.02 -11.65 2.45
CA ILE A 265 -1.45 -11.95 2.31
C ILE A 265 -1.72 -13.46 2.48
N LEU A 266 -0.90 -14.32 1.86
CA LEU A 266 -1.00 -15.77 2.05
C LEU A 266 -0.80 -16.18 3.52
N ASN A 267 0.21 -15.62 4.19
CA ASN A 267 0.47 -15.88 5.61
C ASN A 267 -0.74 -15.46 6.47
N ILE A 268 -1.33 -14.29 6.21
CA ILE A 268 -2.54 -13.83 6.90
C ILE A 268 -3.69 -14.84 6.71
N SER A 269 -3.92 -15.27 5.46
CA SER A 269 -4.96 -16.26 5.16
C SER A 269 -4.75 -17.57 5.93
N GLN A 270 -3.52 -18.06 5.98
CA GLN A 270 -3.17 -19.29 6.70
C GLN A 270 -3.28 -19.14 8.23
N GLU A 271 -2.81 -18.04 8.79
CA GLU A 271 -2.86 -17.75 10.21
C GLU A 271 -4.30 -17.59 10.75
N THR A 272 -5.18 -17.02 9.93
CA THR A 272 -6.57 -16.71 10.32
C THR A 272 -7.57 -17.75 9.85
N ASN A 273 -7.18 -18.65 8.93
CA ASN A 273 -8.08 -19.56 8.20
C ASN A 273 -9.19 -18.83 7.41
N ILE A 274 -8.96 -17.56 7.06
CA ILE A 274 -9.88 -16.80 6.21
C ILE A 274 -9.45 -16.95 4.75
N PRO A 275 -10.31 -17.46 3.85
CA PRO A 275 -9.96 -17.58 2.45
C PRO A 275 -9.75 -16.20 1.82
N VAL A 276 -8.71 -16.10 0.97
CA VAL A 276 -8.40 -14.90 0.19
C VAL A 276 -8.47 -15.25 -1.29
N HIS A 277 -9.19 -14.45 -2.06
CA HIS A 277 -9.28 -14.56 -3.51
C HIS A 277 -8.84 -13.24 -4.17
N ILE A 278 -8.09 -13.33 -5.25
CA ILE A 278 -7.54 -12.19 -5.96
C ILE A 278 -8.39 -11.91 -7.21
N CYS A 279 -8.96 -10.71 -7.30
CA CYS A 279 -9.67 -10.25 -8.49
C CYS A 279 -8.72 -9.38 -9.31
N ILE A 280 -8.28 -9.85 -10.49
CA ILE A 280 -7.34 -9.16 -11.35
C ILE A 280 -8.11 -8.23 -12.29
N PHE A 281 -7.91 -6.91 -12.13
CA PHE A 281 -8.52 -5.89 -12.96
C PHE A 281 -7.64 -5.55 -14.16
N PRO A 282 -8.24 -5.16 -15.31
CA PRO A 282 -7.50 -4.66 -16.44
C PRO A 282 -7.01 -3.22 -16.20
N MET A 283 -5.91 -2.87 -16.85
CA MET A 283 -5.47 -1.49 -17.07
C MET A 283 -5.28 -1.27 -18.58
N ILE A 284 -5.58 -0.09 -19.08
CA ILE A 284 -5.32 0.24 -20.50
C ILE A 284 -3.90 0.75 -20.63
N GLN A 285 -3.12 0.13 -21.51
CA GLN A 285 -1.79 0.60 -21.93
C GLN A 285 -1.74 0.73 -23.45
N GLY A 286 -1.68 1.95 -23.94
CA GLY A 286 -1.91 2.21 -25.37
C GLY A 286 -3.36 1.89 -25.75
N ASP A 287 -3.54 0.98 -26.70
CA ASP A 287 -4.86 0.51 -27.17
C ASP A 287 -5.19 -0.90 -26.68
N GLU A 288 -4.42 -1.45 -25.74
CA GLU A 288 -4.57 -2.83 -25.28
C GLU A 288 -4.84 -2.89 -23.77
N LEU A 289 -5.49 -3.96 -23.33
CA LEU A 289 -5.63 -4.27 -21.92
C LEU A 289 -4.35 -4.91 -21.41
N TYR A 290 -3.88 -4.40 -20.29
CA TYR A 290 -2.62 -4.78 -19.67
C TYR A 290 -2.85 -5.42 -18.30
N VAL A 291 -2.06 -6.45 -18.02
CA VAL A 291 -1.85 -7.02 -16.70
C VAL A 291 -0.35 -7.13 -16.43
N THR A 292 0.06 -6.98 -15.21
CA THR A 292 1.50 -7.05 -14.84
C THR A 292 2.10 -8.40 -15.25
N PRO A 293 3.11 -8.42 -16.14
CA PRO A 293 3.72 -9.65 -16.61
C PRO A 293 4.25 -10.50 -15.45
N GLY A 294 4.00 -11.81 -15.49
CA GLY A 294 4.45 -12.75 -14.46
C GLY A 294 3.60 -12.74 -13.18
N PHE A 295 2.60 -11.86 -13.04
CA PHE A 295 1.81 -11.79 -11.82
C PHE A 295 0.92 -13.03 -11.64
N ILE A 296 0.28 -13.51 -12.70
CA ILE A 296 -0.52 -14.75 -12.67
C ILE A 296 0.35 -15.93 -12.23
N GLN A 297 1.54 -16.08 -12.83
CA GLN A 297 2.49 -17.14 -12.45
C GLN A 297 2.93 -17.01 -10.98
N LEU A 298 3.05 -15.79 -10.46
CA LEU A 298 3.33 -15.58 -9.04
C LEU A 298 2.19 -16.08 -8.16
N LEU A 299 0.93 -15.79 -8.49
CA LEU A 299 -0.23 -16.29 -7.74
C LEU A 299 -0.31 -17.82 -7.77
N GLU A 300 -0.05 -18.43 -8.92
CA GLU A 300 0.01 -19.90 -9.08
C GLU A 300 1.12 -20.52 -8.22
N GLN A 301 2.33 -19.93 -8.20
CA GLN A 301 3.43 -20.36 -7.34
C GLN A 301 3.12 -20.26 -5.84
N LEU A 302 2.29 -19.30 -5.46
CA LEU A 302 1.85 -19.10 -4.09
C LEU A 302 0.59 -19.93 -3.75
N ASN A 303 -0.01 -20.61 -4.72
CA ASN A 303 -1.32 -21.28 -4.60
C ASN A 303 -2.42 -20.33 -4.08
N LEU A 304 -2.39 -19.08 -4.47
CA LEU A 304 -3.44 -18.11 -4.18
C LEU A 304 -4.52 -18.18 -5.26
N PRO A 305 -5.78 -18.43 -4.90
CA PRO A 305 -6.87 -18.45 -5.86
C PRO A 305 -7.09 -17.06 -6.45
N TYR A 306 -7.27 -17.02 -7.75
CA TYR A 306 -7.51 -15.77 -8.46
C TYR A 306 -8.61 -15.90 -9.52
N PHE A 307 -9.15 -14.74 -9.89
CA PHE A 307 -10.11 -14.57 -10.97
C PHE A 307 -9.70 -13.35 -11.81
N SER A 308 -9.46 -13.56 -13.09
CA SER A 308 -9.06 -12.48 -14.00
C SER A 308 -10.25 -11.93 -14.78
N LEU A 309 -10.49 -10.64 -14.65
CA LEU A 309 -11.49 -9.90 -15.43
C LEU A 309 -10.93 -9.45 -16.79
N VAL A 310 -9.61 -9.52 -17.00
CA VAL A 310 -8.97 -9.04 -18.23
C VAL A 310 -9.53 -9.68 -19.50
N PRO A 311 -9.69 -11.01 -19.61
CA PRO A 311 -10.31 -11.64 -20.79
C PRO A 311 -11.76 -11.19 -20.99
N LEU A 312 -12.52 -11.07 -19.91
CA LEU A 312 -13.93 -10.69 -19.97
C LEU A 312 -14.11 -9.24 -20.45
N PHE A 313 -13.24 -8.33 -20.02
CA PHE A 313 -13.23 -6.97 -20.54
C PHE A 313 -12.81 -6.93 -22.02
N ALA A 314 -11.86 -7.78 -22.43
CA ALA A 314 -11.40 -7.86 -23.82
C ALA A 314 -12.48 -8.38 -24.79
N GLU A 315 -13.33 -9.28 -24.33
CA GLU A 315 -14.46 -9.84 -25.09
C GLU A 315 -15.65 -8.86 -25.22
N ASN A 316 -15.61 -7.77 -24.47
CA ASN A 316 -16.63 -6.73 -24.47
C ASN A 316 -16.05 -5.38 -24.95
N ASP A 317 -16.90 -4.38 -25.16
CA ASP A 317 -16.42 -3.02 -25.46
C ASP A 317 -15.86 -2.38 -24.16
N TYR A 318 -14.62 -2.77 -23.81
CA TYR A 318 -13.96 -2.30 -22.58
C TYR A 318 -13.86 -0.78 -22.50
N LYS A 319 -13.87 -0.06 -23.65
CA LYS A 319 -13.83 1.42 -23.67
C LYS A 319 -15.07 2.05 -23.05
N GLN A 320 -16.21 1.36 -23.05
CA GLN A 320 -17.42 1.79 -22.34
C GLN A 320 -17.40 1.41 -20.85
N LEU A 321 -16.62 0.39 -20.49
CA LEU A 321 -16.48 -0.08 -19.11
C LEU A 321 -15.43 0.69 -18.32
N MET A 322 -14.48 1.33 -19.00
CA MET A 322 -13.37 2.10 -18.42
C MET A 322 -13.65 3.60 -18.49
N LEU A 323 -13.46 4.27 -17.36
CA LEU A 323 -13.58 5.74 -17.27
C LEU A 323 -12.32 6.45 -17.77
N ASP A 324 -11.18 5.84 -17.49
CA ASP A 324 -9.85 6.24 -17.91
C ASP A 324 -8.97 4.98 -18.07
N THR A 325 -7.66 5.09 -17.96
CA THR A 325 -6.76 3.94 -18.16
C THR A 325 -6.85 2.89 -17.05
N VAL A 326 -7.46 3.21 -15.90
CA VAL A 326 -7.46 2.36 -14.68
C VAL A 326 -8.85 2.20 -14.09
N HIS A 327 -9.62 3.31 -14.00
CA HIS A 327 -10.86 3.34 -13.26
C HIS A 327 -12.06 2.91 -14.12
N PHE A 328 -13.08 2.39 -13.46
CA PHE A 328 -14.29 1.90 -14.12
C PHE A 328 -15.39 2.96 -14.20
N THR A 329 -16.19 2.91 -15.26
CA THR A 329 -17.49 3.57 -15.32
C THR A 329 -18.49 2.87 -14.39
N VAL A 330 -19.68 3.44 -14.21
CA VAL A 330 -20.79 2.74 -13.49
C VAL A 330 -21.05 1.36 -14.12
N ALA A 331 -21.09 1.29 -15.46
CA ALA A 331 -21.26 0.04 -16.20
C ALA A 331 -20.09 -0.93 -15.96
N GLY A 332 -18.85 -0.41 -15.89
CA GLY A 332 -17.68 -1.23 -15.57
C GLY A 332 -17.72 -1.80 -14.15
N HIS A 333 -18.15 -1.02 -13.18
CA HIS A 333 -18.38 -1.51 -11.81
C HIS A 333 -19.49 -2.56 -11.74
N GLU A 334 -20.57 -2.37 -12.47
CA GLU A 334 -21.67 -3.35 -12.56
C GLU A 334 -21.20 -4.65 -13.21
N PHE A 335 -20.52 -4.56 -14.34
CA PHE A 335 -19.91 -5.70 -15.03
C PHE A 335 -18.94 -6.46 -14.14
N THR A 336 -18.08 -5.74 -13.41
CA THR A 336 -17.14 -6.31 -12.44
C THR A 336 -17.87 -7.06 -11.32
N ALA A 337 -18.88 -6.43 -10.72
CA ALA A 337 -19.67 -7.05 -9.64
C ALA A 337 -20.38 -8.33 -10.09
N GLN A 338 -21.00 -8.30 -11.28
CA GLN A 338 -21.69 -9.45 -11.85
C GLN A 338 -20.73 -10.63 -12.05
N ASN A 339 -19.56 -10.38 -12.62
CA ASN A 339 -18.59 -11.44 -12.91
C ASN A 339 -17.92 -11.99 -11.63
N ILE A 340 -17.66 -11.14 -10.62
CA ILE A 340 -17.21 -11.61 -9.30
C ILE A 340 -18.30 -12.45 -8.64
N TYR A 341 -19.56 -12.02 -8.68
CA TYR A 341 -20.69 -12.77 -8.16
C TYR A 341 -20.76 -14.17 -8.79
N GLU A 342 -20.73 -14.28 -10.13
CA GLU A 342 -20.74 -15.54 -10.85
C GLU A 342 -19.56 -16.44 -10.49
N TYR A 343 -18.36 -15.86 -10.35
CA TYR A 343 -17.19 -16.59 -9.88
C TYR A 343 -17.40 -17.17 -8.48
N LEU A 344 -17.91 -16.38 -7.53
CA LEU A 344 -18.15 -16.82 -6.15
C LEU A 344 -19.19 -17.94 -6.08
N VAL A 345 -20.27 -17.82 -6.85
CA VAL A 345 -21.36 -18.81 -6.92
C VAL A 345 -20.89 -20.11 -7.57
N ARG A 346 -20.29 -20.02 -8.76
CA ARG A 346 -19.81 -21.18 -9.52
C ARG A 346 -18.80 -22.02 -8.73
N ASN A 347 -17.95 -21.37 -7.97
CA ASN A 347 -16.93 -22.04 -7.16
C ASN A 347 -17.41 -22.37 -5.73
N LYS A 348 -18.67 -22.12 -5.42
CA LYS A 348 -19.27 -22.40 -4.08
C LYS A 348 -18.52 -21.75 -2.93
N ILE A 349 -18.00 -20.53 -3.15
CA ILE A 349 -17.22 -19.78 -2.18
C ILE A 349 -18.15 -19.12 -1.15
N VAL A 350 -19.34 -18.73 -1.57
CA VAL A 350 -20.37 -18.13 -0.72
C VAL A 350 -21.47 -19.16 -0.39
N PRO A 351 -22.08 -19.11 0.81
CA PRO A 351 -23.06 -20.09 1.27
C PRO A 351 -24.46 -19.80 0.66
N LEU A 352 -24.62 -20.02 -0.64
CA LEU A 352 -25.93 -19.92 -1.30
C LEU A 352 -26.67 -21.26 -1.26
N SER A 353 -28.03 -21.23 -1.23
CA SER A 353 -28.85 -22.44 -1.23
C SER A 353 -28.74 -23.17 -2.56
N THR A 354 -28.61 -24.51 -2.50
CA THR A 354 -28.40 -25.36 -3.68
C THR A 354 -29.60 -25.40 -4.64
N SER A 355 -30.78 -24.93 -4.23
CA SER A 355 -31.97 -24.86 -5.08
C SER A 355 -31.88 -23.79 -6.19
N GLU A 356 -30.96 -22.84 -6.10
CA GLU A 356 -30.85 -21.73 -7.04
C GLU A 356 -29.67 -21.87 -8.03
N ILE A 357 -28.72 -22.76 -7.73
CA ILE A 357 -27.58 -23.02 -8.63
C ILE A 357 -28.01 -23.77 -9.91
N ALA A 358 -29.19 -24.37 -9.90
CA ALA A 358 -29.69 -25.18 -11.01
C ALA A 358 -30.47 -24.37 -12.07
N ASN A 359 -30.76 -23.08 -11.84
CA ASN A 359 -31.58 -22.24 -12.71
C ASN A 359 -30.84 -21.12 -13.42
N ASN A 360 -29.52 -21.03 -13.30
CA ASN A 360 -28.62 -20.15 -14.06
C ASN A 360 -27.59 -21.03 -14.80
#